data_5d7efc02b1277da1485f61cedba65a0b
#
_entry.id   5d7efc02b1277da1485f61cedba65a0b
#
_cell.length_a   1.000
_cell.length_b   1.000
_cell.length_c   1.000
_cell.angle_alpha   90.00
_cell.angle_beta   90.00
_cell.angle_gamma   90.00
#
_symmetry.space_group_name_H-M   'P 1'
#
loop_
_entity.id
_entity.type
_entity.pdbx_description
1 polymer ?
#
loop_
_entity_poly.entity_id
_entity_poly.type
_entity_poly.pdbx_seq_one_letter_code
_entity_poly.pdbx_strand_id
1 'polypeptide(L)'
;MPSKWLVPFCCLLSLGVMAPKARAQAPAQAEHAILVVIDGFSYLAPERIDMPNLRAIMARGAYFRESYSVPPQHPHSGEWAEAFDSSVPNPILVSGTVFLKPGQKFVQSSFFPLKFTAHIANELTYKAINQDFHFTFQAGGREFHEAHGGKRVDDDENMFWTLNVLRRWKPVYMRVHLQDTGAMGGASRPNIWADNSPYRQALARADAHLGTLMEELKTLGIYDKTVVFITADHGQTVAGGHPPFAQDAWPMPLIVAGPGVKADQQFAYSEQIDVVPTLCYLMGAPLPDDNVIGRVLAEALVNPPANAPERQGQPMKELSLTLMEGDVALTKLRAAAMTEPALRPVLAEVERDFYDVEKMLHWRQFGTVQKLIDHNREVLKRVPQSIR
;
A
#
# COMPACT_ATOMS: atom_id res chain seq x y z
N MET A 1 12.63 -5.14 -81.73
CA MET A 1 12.13 -6.00 -80.64
C MET A 1 12.20 -5.17 -79.39
N PRO A 2 11.06 -4.76 -78.76
CA PRO A 2 11.10 -3.93 -77.57
C PRO A 2 11.03 -4.81 -76.32
N SER A 3 11.92 -4.50 -75.38
CA SER A 3 12.04 -5.08 -74.04
C SER A 3 10.88 -4.67 -73.14
N LYS A 4 10.21 -5.65 -72.52
CA LYS A 4 9.15 -5.45 -71.53
C LYS A 4 9.76 -5.17 -70.14
N TRP A 5 9.49 -4.01 -69.55
CA TRP A 5 9.78 -3.67 -68.19
C TRP A 5 8.64 -4.21 -67.28
N LEU A 6 8.97 -5.11 -66.39
CA LEU A 6 8.12 -5.55 -65.28
C LEU A 6 8.26 -4.56 -64.12
N VAL A 7 7.19 -3.90 -63.71
CA VAL A 7 7.10 -3.10 -62.52
C VAL A 7 6.63 -3.99 -61.38
N PRO A 8 7.33 -4.12 -60.25
CA PRO A 8 6.81 -4.87 -59.12
C PRO A 8 5.79 -4.02 -58.35
N PHE A 9 4.62 -4.59 -58.18
CA PHE A 9 3.53 -4.05 -57.36
C PHE A 9 3.89 -4.28 -55.88
N CYS A 10 4.34 -3.22 -55.18
CA CYS A 10 4.53 -3.24 -53.75
C CYS A 10 3.15 -3.11 -53.05
N CYS A 11 2.60 -4.21 -52.55
CA CYS A 11 1.50 -4.16 -51.59
C CYS A 11 2.01 -3.58 -50.27
N LEU A 12 1.70 -2.34 -50.00
CA LEU A 12 1.79 -1.74 -48.65
C LEU A 12 0.70 -2.33 -47.75
N LEU A 13 1.04 -3.33 -46.97
CA LEU A 13 0.25 -3.76 -45.82
C LEU A 13 0.34 -2.66 -44.76
N SER A 14 -0.65 -1.81 -44.68
CA SER A 14 -0.84 -0.90 -43.55
C SER A 14 -1.24 -1.75 -42.31
N LEU A 15 -0.25 -2.08 -41.49
CA LEU A 15 -0.47 -2.54 -40.13
C LEU A 15 -1.07 -1.34 -39.36
N GLY A 16 -2.40 -1.34 -39.25
CA GLY A 16 -3.11 -0.44 -38.34
C GLY A 16 -2.70 -0.76 -36.91
N VAL A 17 -1.75 -0.01 -36.38
CA VAL A 17 -1.49 0.02 -34.95
C VAL A 17 -2.75 0.60 -34.30
N MET A 18 -3.61 -0.26 -33.75
CA MET A 18 -4.71 0.19 -32.91
C MET A 18 -4.09 0.88 -31.69
N ALA A 19 -4.12 2.20 -31.68
CA ALA A 19 -3.80 2.97 -30.50
C ALA A 19 -4.69 2.47 -29.35
N PRO A 20 -4.14 2.23 -28.15
CA PRO A 20 -4.95 1.86 -27.01
C PRO A 20 -6.04 2.92 -26.82
N LYS A 21 -7.30 2.50 -26.73
CA LYS A 21 -8.42 3.40 -26.44
C LYS A 21 -8.10 4.09 -25.12
N ALA A 22 -7.78 5.38 -25.17
CA ALA A 22 -7.68 6.20 -23.99
C ALA A 22 -8.99 6.05 -23.20
N ARG A 23 -8.96 5.41 -22.04
CA ARG A 23 -10.10 5.37 -21.12
C ARG A 23 -10.42 6.82 -20.80
N ALA A 24 -11.66 7.25 -21.04
CA ALA A 24 -12.09 8.58 -20.68
C ALA A 24 -11.79 8.82 -19.19
N GLN A 25 -10.91 9.77 -18.94
CA GLN A 25 -10.47 10.13 -17.60
C GLN A 25 -11.61 10.89 -16.90
N ALA A 26 -11.94 10.50 -15.68
CA ALA A 26 -12.92 11.24 -14.90
C ALA A 26 -12.42 12.68 -14.65
N PRO A 27 -13.31 13.69 -14.57
CA PRO A 27 -12.89 15.03 -14.22
C PRO A 27 -12.31 15.03 -12.81
N ALA A 28 -11.19 15.75 -12.62
CA ALA A 28 -10.54 15.89 -11.32
C ALA A 28 -11.50 16.51 -10.30
N GLN A 29 -11.58 15.90 -9.11
CA GLN A 29 -12.36 16.39 -7.98
C GLN A 29 -11.46 17.12 -6.98
N ALA A 30 -10.16 16.85 -6.99
CA ALA A 30 -9.13 17.50 -6.19
C ALA A 30 -7.98 18.04 -7.07
N GLU A 31 -7.32 19.10 -6.61
CA GLU A 31 -6.14 19.68 -7.27
C GLU A 31 -4.83 19.12 -6.70
N HIS A 32 -4.86 18.71 -5.41
CA HIS A 32 -3.73 18.15 -4.68
C HIS A 32 -4.12 16.88 -3.96
N ALA A 33 -3.18 15.94 -3.85
CA ALA A 33 -3.32 14.73 -3.04
C ALA A 33 -2.11 14.60 -2.11
N ILE A 34 -2.38 14.31 -0.84
CA ILE A 34 -1.33 14.02 0.15
C ILE A 34 -1.61 12.64 0.74
N LEU A 35 -0.65 11.73 0.62
CA LEU A 35 -0.66 10.44 1.27
C LEU A 35 0.27 10.49 2.48
N VAL A 36 -0.31 10.36 3.68
CA VAL A 36 0.43 10.26 4.94
C VAL A 36 0.43 8.80 5.38
N VAL A 37 1.60 8.22 5.48
CA VAL A 37 1.82 6.88 6.03
C VAL A 37 2.39 7.03 7.43
N ILE A 38 1.66 6.52 8.44
CA ILE A 38 2.10 6.49 9.84
C ILE A 38 2.52 5.05 10.13
N ASP A 39 3.83 4.80 10.15
CA ASP A 39 4.41 3.47 10.35
C ASP A 39 3.84 2.76 11.58
N GLY A 40 3.37 1.54 11.40
CA GLY A 40 2.83 0.74 12.49
C GLY A 40 1.56 1.31 13.15
N PHE A 41 0.76 2.09 12.43
CA PHE A 41 -0.49 2.66 12.96
C PHE A 41 -1.55 1.59 13.13
N SER A 42 -1.74 1.12 14.36
CA SER A 42 -2.75 0.10 14.68
C SER A 42 -4.16 0.58 14.34
N TYR A 43 -4.95 -0.30 13.72
CA TYR A 43 -6.38 -0.05 13.45
C TYR A 43 -7.22 0.25 14.70
N LEU A 44 -6.72 -0.14 15.88
CA LEU A 44 -7.36 0.15 17.17
C LEU A 44 -7.02 1.53 17.72
N ALA A 45 -6.00 2.20 17.19
CA ALA A 45 -5.52 3.46 17.75
C ALA A 45 -6.57 4.58 17.71
N PRO A 46 -7.37 4.78 16.63
CA PRO A 46 -8.40 5.83 16.61
C PRO A 46 -9.47 5.67 17.72
N GLU A 47 -9.67 4.43 18.22
CA GLU A 47 -10.63 4.11 19.28
C GLU A 47 -10.01 4.19 20.69
N ARG A 48 -8.68 4.00 20.80
CA ARG A 48 -7.98 3.85 22.09
C ARG A 48 -7.20 5.09 22.52
N ILE A 49 -6.86 5.96 21.59
CA ILE A 49 -6.04 7.15 21.82
C ILE A 49 -6.87 8.39 21.53
N ASP A 50 -6.67 9.41 22.34
CA ASP A 50 -7.22 10.74 22.05
C ASP A 50 -6.41 11.40 20.93
N MET A 51 -6.98 11.39 19.72
CA MET A 51 -6.40 11.93 18.49
C MET A 51 -7.37 12.96 17.90
N PRO A 52 -7.45 14.18 18.48
CA PRO A 52 -8.45 15.17 18.10
C PRO A 52 -8.30 15.66 16.65
N ASN A 53 -7.06 15.81 16.15
CA ASN A 53 -6.81 16.25 14.79
C ASN A 53 -7.21 15.16 13.77
N LEU A 54 -6.87 13.90 14.05
CA LEU A 54 -7.32 12.77 13.23
C LEU A 54 -8.84 12.69 13.18
N ARG A 55 -9.53 12.83 14.34
CA ARG A 55 -11.00 12.85 14.37
C ARG A 55 -11.59 14.00 13.55
N ALA A 56 -10.98 15.17 13.59
CA ALA A 56 -11.42 16.30 12.75
C ALA A 56 -11.26 16.00 11.25
N ILE A 57 -10.21 15.27 10.87
CA ILE A 57 -10.01 14.82 9.49
C ILE A 57 -11.03 13.73 9.13
N MET A 58 -11.28 12.75 10.01
CA MET A 58 -12.29 11.70 9.82
C MET A 58 -13.70 12.29 9.61
N ALA A 59 -14.08 13.28 10.40
CA ALA A 59 -15.37 13.98 10.26
C ALA A 59 -15.52 14.67 8.88
N ARG A 60 -14.43 14.98 8.21
CA ARG A 60 -14.41 15.58 6.87
C ARG A 60 -14.44 14.56 5.73
N GLY A 61 -14.37 13.27 6.04
CA GLY A 61 -14.20 12.24 5.03
C GLY A 61 -14.76 10.87 5.42
N ALA A 62 -14.11 9.85 4.90
CA ALA A 62 -14.45 8.44 5.09
C ALA A 62 -13.35 7.74 5.87
N TYR A 63 -13.74 6.98 6.88
CA TYR A 63 -12.87 6.15 7.69
C TYR A 63 -13.16 4.68 7.45
N PHE A 64 -12.17 3.92 7.05
CA PHE A 64 -12.18 2.47 6.96
C PHE A 64 -11.39 1.93 8.15
N ARG A 65 -12.09 1.20 9.03
CA ARG A 65 -11.52 0.71 10.28
C ARG A 65 -10.38 -0.29 10.05
N GLU A 66 -10.61 -1.24 9.16
CA GLU A 66 -9.67 -2.31 8.83
C GLU A 66 -9.32 -2.26 7.35
N SER A 67 -8.15 -1.78 7.01
CA SER A 67 -7.59 -1.82 5.66
C SER A 67 -6.46 -2.85 5.62
N TYR A 68 -6.54 -3.83 4.74
CA TYR A 68 -5.60 -4.94 4.67
C TYR A 68 -4.59 -4.75 3.55
N SER A 69 -3.31 -4.93 3.86
CA SER A 69 -2.26 -4.99 2.84
C SER A 69 -2.22 -6.35 2.13
N VAL A 70 -1.52 -6.40 1.00
CA VAL A 70 -1.20 -7.66 0.34
C VAL A 70 -0.24 -8.46 1.22
N PRO A 71 -0.51 -9.76 1.51
CA PRO A 71 0.47 -10.58 2.22
C PRO A 71 1.79 -10.74 1.43
N PRO A 72 2.92 -10.90 2.10
CA PRO A 72 3.10 -10.85 3.54
C PRO A 72 2.99 -9.42 4.06
N GLN A 73 2.30 -9.20 5.17
CA GLN A 73 2.19 -7.89 5.81
C GLN A 73 3.47 -7.49 6.53
N HIS A 74 4.62 -7.93 6.05
CA HIS A 74 5.90 -7.60 6.63
C HIS A 74 7.04 -7.89 5.66
N PRO A 75 8.03 -6.99 5.62
CA PRO A 75 7.99 -5.62 6.09
C PRO A 75 7.39 -4.69 5.02
N HIS A 76 6.62 -3.70 5.42
CA HIS A 76 6.19 -2.58 4.58
C HIS A 76 5.35 -2.93 3.33
N SER A 77 4.70 -4.10 3.29
CA SER A 77 3.95 -4.54 2.09
C SER A 77 2.73 -3.67 1.80
N GLY A 78 2.06 -3.12 2.84
CA GLY A 78 0.96 -2.18 2.67
C GLY A 78 1.40 -0.92 1.95
N GLU A 79 2.51 -0.33 2.41
CA GLU A 79 3.09 0.84 1.80
C GLU A 79 3.45 0.65 0.33
N TRP A 80 3.86 -0.56 -0.03
CA TRP A 80 4.19 -0.93 -1.39
C TRP A 80 2.95 -1.04 -2.27
N ALA A 81 1.83 -1.53 -1.72
CA ALA A 81 0.57 -1.58 -2.44
C ALA A 81 0.06 -0.19 -2.80
N GLU A 82 0.10 0.77 -1.87
CA GLU A 82 -0.36 2.13 -2.13
C GLU A 82 0.65 3.00 -2.88
N ALA A 83 1.97 2.78 -2.62
CA ALA A 83 3.03 3.58 -3.22
C ALA A 83 3.38 3.17 -4.65
N PHE A 84 3.14 1.91 -5.01
CA PHE A 84 3.53 1.38 -6.31
C PHE A 84 2.38 1.33 -7.30
N ASP A 85 1.84 0.18 -7.58
CA ASP A 85 0.91 0.00 -8.70
C ASP A 85 -0.41 -0.66 -8.30
N SER A 86 -0.65 -0.86 -7.01
CA SER A 86 -1.84 -1.56 -6.49
C SER A 86 -2.06 -2.94 -7.09
N SER A 87 -1.00 -3.64 -7.45
CA SER A 87 -1.07 -4.96 -8.08
C SER A 87 -0.56 -6.08 -7.18
N VAL A 88 -1.00 -7.31 -7.46
CA VAL A 88 -0.43 -8.53 -6.89
C VAL A 88 0.30 -9.27 -8.01
N PRO A 89 1.54 -9.72 -7.83
CA PRO A 89 2.39 -9.48 -6.67
C PRO A 89 2.96 -8.07 -6.65
N ASN A 90 3.11 -7.54 -5.47
CA ASN A 90 3.91 -6.34 -5.25
C ASN A 90 5.41 -6.66 -5.34
N PRO A 91 6.28 -5.65 -5.37
CA PRO A 91 7.72 -5.85 -5.29
C PRO A 91 8.10 -6.74 -4.11
N ILE A 92 9.08 -7.59 -4.33
CA ILE A 92 9.55 -8.54 -3.32
C ILE A 92 10.62 -7.89 -2.48
N LEU A 93 10.44 -7.89 -1.18
CA LEU A 93 11.49 -7.56 -0.23
C LEU A 93 12.17 -8.85 0.25
N VAL A 94 13.44 -9.00 -0.07
CA VAL A 94 14.27 -10.11 0.39
C VAL A 94 15.45 -9.54 1.18
N SER A 95 15.56 -9.89 2.45
CA SER A 95 16.64 -9.44 3.33
C SER A 95 16.89 -7.92 3.30
N GLY A 96 15.81 -7.12 3.31
CA GLY A 96 15.91 -5.66 3.25
C GLY A 96 16.20 -5.09 1.86
N THR A 97 16.28 -5.92 0.82
CA THR A 97 16.47 -5.46 -0.55
C THR A 97 15.18 -5.56 -1.35
N VAL A 98 14.84 -4.46 -2.00
CA VAL A 98 13.64 -4.31 -2.82
C VAL A 98 13.94 -4.71 -4.25
N PHE A 99 13.19 -5.64 -4.79
CA PHE A 99 13.24 -6.04 -6.19
C PHE A 99 11.99 -5.54 -6.92
N LEU A 100 12.19 -4.58 -7.83
CA LEU A 100 11.11 -4.07 -8.66
C LEU A 100 10.86 -4.96 -9.87
N LYS A 101 9.61 -5.07 -10.29
CA LYS A 101 9.26 -5.67 -11.58
C LYS A 101 9.82 -4.82 -12.72
N PRO A 102 10.33 -5.40 -13.81
CA PRO A 102 10.75 -4.63 -14.98
C PRO A 102 9.61 -3.75 -15.50
N GLY A 103 9.89 -2.46 -15.71
CA GLY A 103 8.90 -1.49 -16.21
C GLY A 103 7.79 -1.12 -15.23
N GLN A 104 7.92 -1.45 -13.96
CA GLN A 104 6.94 -1.08 -12.94
C GLN A 104 6.76 0.43 -12.86
N LYS A 105 5.50 0.85 -12.81
CA LYS A 105 5.10 2.24 -12.64
C LYS A 105 4.54 2.44 -11.23
N PHE A 106 4.62 3.68 -10.76
CA PHE A 106 4.21 4.08 -9.42
C PHE A 106 3.11 5.14 -9.51
N VAL A 107 2.38 5.36 -8.43
CA VAL A 107 1.34 6.38 -8.38
C VAL A 107 1.83 7.76 -8.80
N GLN A 108 3.04 8.15 -8.40
CA GLN A 108 3.65 9.42 -8.81
C GLN A 108 3.92 9.49 -10.31
N SER A 109 4.14 8.35 -10.98
CA SER A 109 4.33 8.29 -12.44
C SER A 109 3.10 8.79 -13.20
N SER A 110 1.91 8.74 -12.59
CA SER A 110 0.67 9.27 -13.16
C SER A 110 0.67 10.79 -13.27
N PHE A 111 1.58 11.48 -12.59
CA PHE A 111 1.70 12.94 -12.56
C PHE A 111 3.00 13.43 -13.18
N PHE A 112 4.07 12.65 -13.09
CA PHE A 112 5.39 12.99 -13.61
C PHE A 112 5.46 12.87 -15.14
N PRO A 113 6.24 13.71 -15.86
CA PRO A 113 7.01 14.86 -15.37
C PRO A 113 6.22 16.19 -15.38
N LEU A 114 4.95 16.17 -15.75
CA LEU A 114 4.19 17.38 -16.04
C LEU A 114 3.75 18.17 -14.81
N LYS A 115 3.64 17.50 -13.66
CA LYS A 115 3.15 18.09 -12.41
C LYS A 115 4.11 17.76 -11.28
N PHE A 116 4.35 18.73 -10.39
CA PHE A 116 5.32 18.60 -9.32
C PHE A 116 4.87 17.56 -8.27
N THR A 117 5.74 16.63 -7.96
CA THR A 117 5.54 15.54 -6.99
C THR A 117 6.66 15.53 -5.95
N ALA A 118 6.35 15.16 -4.71
CA ALA A 118 7.30 15.13 -3.62
C ALA A 118 7.17 13.89 -2.72
N HIS A 119 8.30 13.41 -2.22
CA HIS A 119 8.38 12.34 -1.24
C HIS A 119 9.22 12.76 -0.05
N ILE A 120 8.67 12.60 1.15
CA ILE A 120 9.33 12.90 2.43
C ILE A 120 9.28 11.64 3.28
N ALA A 121 10.45 11.14 3.67
CA ALA A 121 10.57 9.96 4.53
C ALA A 121 11.84 10.03 5.38
N ASN A 122 11.81 9.41 6.53
CA ASN A 122 12.94 9.35 7.45
C ASN A 122 13.68 8.00 7.41
N GLU A 123 13.48 7.20 6.36
CA GLU A 123 14.14 5.91 6.20
C GLU A 123 14.59 5.64 4.75
N LEU A 124 15.75 4.94 4.63
CA LEU A 124 16.32 4.56 3.35
C LEU A 124 15.59 3.43 2.62
N THR A 125 14.79 2.64 3.32
CA THR A 125 14.08 1.48 2.76
C THR A 125 13.26 1.87 1.53
N TYR A 126 12.80 3.12 1.48
CA TYR A 126 11.98 3.64 0.38
C TYR A 126 12.76 4.21 -0.80
N LYS A 127 14.09 4.07 -0.80
CA LYS A 127 14.92 4.57 -1.91
C LYS A 127 14.51 4.00 -3.27
N ALA A 128 14.02 2.77 -3.29
CA ALA A 128 13.57 2.13 -4.53
C ALA A 128 12.34 2.79 -5.15
N ILE A 129 11.49 3.47 -4.36
CA ILE A 129 10.29 4.17 -4.83
C ILE A 129 10.51 5.65 -5.15
N ASN A 130 11.76 6.14 -5.08
CA ASN A 130 12.07 7.55 -5.34
C ASN A 130 12.03 7.94 -6.82
N GLN A 131 11.70 7.00 -7.71
CA GLN A 131 11.55 7.29 -9.13
C GLN A 131 10.32 8.16 -9.36
N ASP A 132 10.42 9.07 -10.35
CA ASP A 132 9.33 9.94 -10.77
C ASP A 132 8.83 10.93 -9.69
N PHE A 133 9.65 11.25 -8.70
CA PHE A 133 9.46 12.40 -7.82
C PHE A 133 10.39 13.55 -8.24
N HIS A 134 9.85 14.78 -8.22
CA HIS A 134 10.64 15.99 -8.47
C HIS A 134 11.47 16.39 -7.26
N PHE A 135 11.00 16.06 -6.08
CA PHE A 135 11.70 16.31 -4.82
C PHE A 135 11.59 15.08 -3.91
N THR A 136 12.71 14.67 -3.35
CA THR A 136 12.75 13.63 -2.32
C THR A 136 13.59 14.13 -1.15
N PHE A 137 13.04 14.05 0.05
CA PHE A 137 13.79 14.07 1.28
C PHE A 137 13.73 12.69 1.89
N GLN A 138 14.87 12.09 2.10
CA GLN A 138 14.99 10.77 2.66
C GLN A 138 16.18 10.75 3.60
N ALA A 139 15.88 10.88 4.88
CA ALA A 139 16.86 10.88 5.93
C ALA A 139 17.21 9.44 6.32
N GLY A 140 18.35 8.98 5.97
CA GLY A 140 18.75 7.65 6.40
C GLY A 140 19.82 7.06 5.48
N GLY A 141 21.00 7.58 5.48
CA GLY A 141 22.19 6.90 5.03
C GLY A 141 23.16 6.85 6.18
N ARG A 142 24.12 5.91 6.12
CA ARG A 142 25.17 5.82 7.11
C ARG A 142 25.85 7.19 7.34
N GLU A 143 26.10 7.93 6.27
CA GLU A 143 26.68 9.27 6.32
C GLU A 143 25.75 10.30 6.99
N PHE A 144 24.45 10.19 6.77
CA PHE A 144 23.46 11.06 7.41
C PHE A 144 23.36 10.76 8.92
N HIS A 145 23.30 9.50 9.30
CA HIS A 145 23.34 9.08 10.70
C HIS A 145 24.62 9.52 11.40
N GLU A 146 25.77 9.40 10.75
CA GLU A 146 27.06 9.87 11.29
C GLU A 146 27.06 11.39 11.47
N ALA A 147 26.55 12.16 10.49
CA ALA A 147 26.44 13.63 10.57
C ALA A 147 25.50 14.11 11.70
N HIS A 148 24.48 13.34 12.05
CA HIS A 148 23.56 13.61 13.14
C HIS A 148 23.91 12.88 14.44
N GLY A 149 25.16 12.44 14.61
CA GLY A 149 25.64 11.78 15.83
C GLY A 149 25.00 10.41 16.08
N GLY A 150 24.63 9.70 15.01
CA GLY A 150 23.98 8.40 15.08
C GLY A 150 22.48 8.45 15.47
N LYS A 151 21.91 9.65 15.59
CA LYS A 151 20.48 9.80 15.86
C LYS A 151 19.68 9.59 14.58
N ARG A 152 18.60 8.85 14.71
CA ARG A 152 17.58 8.74 13.68
C ARG A 152 16.91 10.11 13.50
N VAL A 153 16.58 10.45 12.26
CA VAL A 153 15.71 11.59 11.97
C VAL A 153 14.32 11.25 12.49
N ASP A 154 13.77 12.12 13.28
CA ASP A 154 12.43 12.01 13.84
C ASP A 154 11.36 12.58 12.90
N ASP A 155 10.11 12.39 13.27
CA ASP A 155 8.98 12.88 12.49
C ASP A 155 8.89 14.41 12.50
N ASP A 156 9.48 15.11 13.47
CA ASP A 156 9.54 16.57 13.51
C ASP A 156 10.33 17.11 12.31
N GLU A 157 11.47 16.49 11.96
CA GLU A 157 12.22 16.88 10.76
C GLU A 157 11.49 16.54 9.47
N ASN A 158 10.82 15.40 9.40
CA ASN A 158 9.96 15.08 8.27
C ASN A 158 8.87 16.13 8.08
N MET A 159 8.23 16.55 9.14
CA MET A 159 7.21 17.61 9.08
C MET A 159 7.80 18.96 8.69
N PHE A 160 9.00 19.31 9.17
CA PHE A 160 9.71 20.50 8.72
C PHE A 160 9.88 20.52 7.20
N TRP A 161 10.37 19.44 6.61
CA TRP A 161 10.52 19.32 5.15
C TRP A 161 9.19 19.30 4.42
N THR A 162 8.19 18.61 4.96
CA THR A 162 6.82 18.58 4.43
C THR A 162 6.26 19.99 4.27
N LEU A 163 6.32 20.81 5.31
CA LEU A 163 5.80 22.17 5.29
C LEU A 163 6.59 23.09 4.34
N ASN A 164 7.92 22.96 4.32
CA ASN A 164 8.76 23.75 3.39
C ASN A 164 8.47 23.43 1.93
N VAL A 165 8.28 22.14 1.60
CA VAL A 165 7.94 21.69 0.25
C VAL A 165 6.55 22.19 -0.14
N LEU A 166 5.56 22.09 0.75
CA LEU A 166 4.21 22.63 0.53
C LEU A 166 4.23 24.12 0.25
N ARG A 167 4.90 24.91 1.08
CA ARG A 167 5.02 26.38 0.93
C ARG A 167 5.64 26.78 -0.39
N ARG A 168 6.66 26.05 -0.81
CA ARG A 168 7.45 26.43 -1.98
C ARG A 168 6.82 25.98 -3.30
N TRP A 169 6.25 24.77 -3.37
CA TRP A 169 5.88 24.15 -4.65
C TRP A 169 4.42 23.70 -4.73
N LYS A 170 3.71 23.54 -3.61
CA LYS A 170 2.33 23.01 -3.59
C LYS A 170 2.20 21.79 -4.51
N PRO A 171 2.88 20.67 -4.20
CA PRO A 171 2.89 19.48 -5.06
C PRO A 171 1.48 19.03 -5.43
N VAL A 172 1.30 18.51 -6.64
CA VAL A 172 0.03 17.87 -7.02
C VAL A 172 -0.14 16.53 -6.30
N TYR A 173 0.97 15.83 -6.06
CA TYR A 173 1.02 14.63 -5.24
C TYR A 173 2.20 14.69 -4.28
N MET A 174 1.95 14.40 -3.02
CA MET A 174 2.96 14.34 -1.98
C MET A 174 2.74 13.10 -1.13
N ARG A 175 3.82 12.35 -0.92
CA ARG A 175 3.86 11.25 0.03
C ARG A 175 4.72 11.64 1.22
N VAL A 176 4.16 11.46 2.42
CA VAL A 176 4.82 11.74 3.71
C VAL A 176 4.81 10.47 4.53
N HIS A 177 5.97 10.03 5.00
CA HIS A 177 6.09 8.89 5.89
C HIS A 177 6.55 9.33 7.27
N LEU A 178 5.77 8.99 8.30
CA LEU A 178 6.05 9.22 9.72
C LEU A 178 6.38 7.89 10.38
N GLN A 179 7.61 7.72 10.85
CA GLN A 179 8.15 6.42 11.28
C GLN A 179 8.23 6.23 12.80
N ASP A 180 8.10 7.31 13.58
CA ASP A 180 8.30 7.23 15.03
C ASP A 180 7.35 6.24 15.71
N THR A 181 6.11 6.15 15.22
CA THR A 181 5.09 5.27 15.78
C THR A 181 5.50 3.79 15.65
N GLY A 182 5.97 3.35 14.48
CA GLY A 182 6.44 1.97 14.27
C GLY A 182 7.64 1.62 15.15
N ALA A 183 8.64 2.51 15.20
CA ALA A 183 9.81 2.31 16.05
C ALA A 183 9.46 2.24 17.54
N MET A 184 8.54 3.08 17.99
CA MET A 184 8.11 3.09 19.38
C MET A 184 7.20 1.91 19.73
N GLY A 185 6.56 1.27 18.74
CA GLY A 185 5.82 0.03 18.96
C GLY A 185 6.68 -1.06 19.57
N GLY A 186 7.85 -1.33 19.00
CA GLY A 186 8.81 -2.29 19.56
C GLY A 186 9.37 -1.90 20.93
N ALA A 187 9.56 -0.60 21.17
CA ALA A 187 10.04 -0.07 22.46
C ALA A 187 8.99 -0.11 23.57
N SER A 188 7.71 -0.34 23.24
CA SER A 188 6.59 -0.32 24.19
C SER A 188 6.23 -1.69 24.76
N ARG A 189 7.06 -2.71 24.55
CA ARG A 189 6.83 -4.05 25.09
C ARG A 189 6.72 -4.04 26.60
N PRO A 190 5.87 -4.88 27.22
CA PRO A 190 5.04 -5.91 26.56
C PRO A 190 3.63 -5.43 26.13
N ASN A 191 3.29 -4.14 26.28
CA ASN A 191 1.95 -3.64 25.99
C ASN A 191 2.02 -2.21 25.43
N ILE A 192 1.75 -2.08 24.13
CA ILE A 192 1.75 -0.77 23.45
C ILE A 192 0.66 0.18 23.99
N TRP A 193 -0.39 -0.36 24.61
CA TRP A 193 -1.51 0.39 25.15
C TRP A 193 -1.34 0.80 26.61
N ALA A 194 -0.21 0.43 27.26
CA ALA A 194 0.06 0.85 28.63
C ALA A 194 0.09 2.38 28.74
N ASP A 195 -0.34 2.91 29.88
CA ASP A 195 -0.28 4.35 30.12
C ASP A 195 1.16 4.85 29.98
N ASN A 196 1.30 5.98 29.30
CA ASN A 196 2.59 6.60 28.97
C ASN A 196 3.56 5.73 28.16
N SER A 197 3.07 4.68 27.46
CA SER A 197 3.95 3.91 26.57
C SER A 197 4.56 4.82 25.49
N PRO A 198 5.79 4.55 25.03
CA PRO A 198 6.40 5.29 23.93
C PRO A 198 5.53 5.29 22.65
N TYR A 199 4.80 4.21 22.38
CA TYR A 199 3.88 4.10 21.26
C TYR A 199 2.72 5.11 21.34
N ARG A 200 2.05 5.20 22.50
CA ARG A 200 0.97 6.18 22.71
C ARG A 200 1.49 7.63 22.57
N GLN A 201 2.68 7.90 23.07
CA GLN A 201 3.30 9.22 22.92
C GLN A 201 3.64 9.54 21.47
N ALA A 202 4.13 8.55 20.69
CA ALA A 202 4.39 8.72 19.26
C ALA A 202 3.09 8.98 18.48
N LEU A 203 2.00 8.27 18.80
CA LEU A 203 0.68 8.52 18.20
C LEU A 203 0.16 9.93 18.52
N ALA A 204 0.34 10.41 19.74
CA ALA A 204 -0.06 11.78 20.09
C ALA A 204 0.75 12.83 19.31
N ARG A 205 2.06 12.59 19.06
CA ARG A 205 2.88 13.46 18.20
C ARG A 205 2.42 13.37 16.75
N ALA A 206 2.16 12.18 16.23
CA ALA A 206 1.64 12.00 14.88
C ALA A 206 0.31 12.75 14.68
N ASP A 207 -0.59 12.72 15.67
CA ASP A 207 -1.83 13.51 15.64
C ASP A 207 -1.56 15.02 15.60
N ALA A 208 -0.60 15.52 16.39
CA ALA A 208 -0.19 16.93 16.35
C ALA A 208 0.39 17.32 14.99
N HIS A 209 1.17 16.45 14.36
CA HIS A 209 1.69 16.65 12.99
C HIS A 209 0.58 16.72 11.96
N LEU A 210 -0.45 15.86 12.06
CA LEU A 210 -1.64 15.95 11.21
C LEU A 210 -2.35 17.30 11.37
N GLY A 211 -2.51 17.79 12.61
CA GLY A 211 -3.07 19.11 12.88
C GLY A 211 -2.25 20.23 12.21
N THR A 212 -0.94 20.21 12.38
CA THR A 212 -0.02 21.16 11.76
C THR A 212 -0.13 21.14 10.23
N LEU A 213 -0.18 19.95 9.62
CA LEU A 213 -0.36 19.80 8.18
C LEU A 213 -1.67 20.44 7.70
N MET A 214 -2.79 20.16 8.40
CA MET A 214 -4.09 20.69 8.00
C MET A 214 -4.16 22.22 8.13
N GLU A 215 -3.56 22.81 9.16
CA GLU A 215 -3.46 24.26 9.31
C GLU A 215 -2.57 24.91 8.22
N GLU A 216 -1.49 24.25 7.83
CA GLU A 216 -0.66 24.73 6.72
C GLU A 216 -1.45 24.76 5.40
N LEU A 217 -2.24 23.71 5.11
CA LEU A 217 -3.08 23.67 3.91
C LEU A 217 -4.10 24.82 3.89
N LYS A 218 -4.67 25.18 5.06
CA LYS A 218 -5.56 26.35 5.21
C LYS A 218 -4.81 27.65 4.95
N THR A 219 -3.65 27.81 5.55
CA THR A 219 -2.77 28.98 5.37
C THR A 219 -2.39 29.19 3.91
N LEU A 220 -2.15 28.12 3.17
CA LEU A 220 -1.79 28.15 1.76
C LEU A 220 -3.01 28.30 0.81
N GLY A 221 -4.23 28.28 1.35
CA GLY A 221 -5.49 28.38 0.58
C GLY A 221 -5.76 27.17 -0.33
N ILE A 222 -5.21 26.00 0.02
CA ILE A 222 -5.39 24.75 -0.74
C ILE A 222 -6.11 23.66 0.04
N TYR A 223 -6.58 23.94 1.27
CA TYR A 223 -7.26 22.99 2.14
C TYR A 223 -8.48 22.34 1.47
N ASP A 224 -9.35 23.12 0.84
CA ASP A 224 -10.56 22.63 0.17
C ASP A 224 -10.29 22.09 -1.26
N LYS A 225 -9.05 22.10 -1.69
CA LYS A 225 -8.57 21.58 -2.98
C LYS A 225 -7.70 20.33 -2.81
N THR A 226 -7.42 19.94 -1.56
CA THR A 226 -6.53 18.83 -1.24
C THR A 226 -7.31 17.65 -0.68
N VAL A 227 -7.15 16.47 -1.32
CA VAL A 227 -7.56 15.21 -0.72
C VAL A 227 -6.39 14.63 0.08
N VAL A 228 -6.66 14.20 1.31
CA VAL A 228 -5.67 13.60 2.20
C VAL A 228 -6.03 12.14 2.44
N PHE A 229 -5.06 11.26 2.21
CA PHE A 229 -5.10 9.85 2.58
C PHE A 229 -4.19 9.66 3.80
N ILE A 230 -4.69 9.00 4.84
CA ILE A 230 -3.91 8.66 6.03
C ILE A 230 -4.06 7.16 6.26
N THR A 231 -2.95 6.45 6.32
CA THR A 231 -2.90 5.01 6.53
C THR A 231 -1.59 4.60 7.19
N ALA A 232 -1.27 3.31 7.18
CA ALA A 232 0.00 2.76 7.64
C ALA A 232 0.55 1.76 6.63
N ASP A 233 1.78 1.36 6.80
CA ASP A 233 2.42 0.25 6.11
C ASP A 233 2.00 -1.11 6.72
N HIS A 234 1.78 -1.16 8.02
CA HIS A 234 1.24 -2.28 8.80
C HIS A 234 0.66 -1.79 10.14
N GLY A 235 -0.06 -2.68 10.84
CA GLY A 235 -0.50 -2.43 12.20
C GLY A 235 0.56 -2.80 13.25
N GLN A 236 0.14 -2.94 14.51
CA GLN A 236 0.98 -3.35 15.64
C GLN A 236 0.27 -4.39 16.49
N THR A 237 1.00 -5.39 16.98
CA THR A 237 0.50 -6.28 18.00
C THR A 237 0.39 -5.58 19.36
N VAL A 238 -0.47 -6.07 20.23
CA VAL A 238 -0.56 -5.56 21.61
C VAL A 238 0.79 -5.64 22.33
N ALA A 239 1.56 -6.69 22.06
CA ALA A 239 2.89 -6.87 22.65
C ALA A 239 3.98 -5.99 22.05
N GLY A 240 3.67 -5.27 20.99
CA GLY A 240 4.63 -4.49 20.20
C GLY A 240 5.33 -5.29 19.11
N GLY A 241 5.49 -4.66 17.95
CA GLY A 241 6.02 -5.29 16.74
C GLY A 241 4.92 -5.88 15.86
N HIS A 242 5.33 -6.38 14.69
CA HIS A 242 4.44 -6.82 13.61
C HIS A 242 4.96 -8.12 12.96
N PRO A 243 5.01 -9.26 13.68
CA PRO A 243 5.39 -10.53 13.09
C PRO A 243 4.48 -10.91 11.92
N PRO A 244 4.98 -11.60 10.88
CA PRO A 244 4.23 -11.86 9.65
C PRO A 244 2.85 -12.50 9.83
N PHE A 245 2.69 -13.36 10.83
CA PHE A 245 1.43 -14.06 11.12
C PHE A 245 0.69 -13.55 12.36
N ALA A 246 0.99 -12.35 12.82
CA ALA A 246 0.25 -11.71 13.90
C ALA A 246 -0.98 -10.98 13.36
N GLN A 247 -2.15 -11.58 13.49
CA GLN A 247 -3.41 -11.11 12.88
C GLN A 247 -3.81 -9.70 13.32
N ASP A 248 -3.47 -9.27 14.52
CA ASP A 248 -3.74 -7.94 15.04
C ASP A 248 -2.79 -6.85 14.49
N ALA A 249 -1.73 -7.26 13.79
CA ALA A 249 -0.84 -6.37 13.06
C ALA A 249 -1.16 -6.27 11.55
N TRP A 250 -2.09 -7.05 11.03
CA TRP A 250 -2.43 -7.02 9.60
C TRP A 250 -3.31 -5.84 9.22
N PRO A 251 -4.41 -5.53 9.95
CA PRO A 251 -5.24 -4.40 9.61
C PRO A 251 -4.62 -3.09 10.10
N MET A 252 -4.82 -2.06 9.33
CA MET A 252 -4.49 -0.68 9.64
C MET A 252 -5.67 0.23 9.31
N PRO A 253 -5.78 1.43 9.86
CA PRO A 253 -6.83 2.34 9.46
C PRO A 253 -6.54 2.94 8.09
N LEU A 254 -7.59 3.27 7.33
CA LEU A 254 -7.50 4.13 6.16
C LEU A 254 -8.50 5.26 6.30
N ILE A 255 -8.02 6.48 6.25
CA ILE A 255 -8.85 7.68 6.22
C ILE A 255 -8.64 8.38 4.88
N VAL A 256 -9.73 8.76 4.23
CA VAL A 256 -9.71 9.55 2.99
C VAL A 256 -10.61 10.77 3.22
N ALA A 257 -10.04 11.97 3.14
CA ALA A 257 -10.78 13.19 3.46
C ALA A 257 -10.45 14.32 2.48
N GLY A 258 -11.47 15.04 2.04
CA GLY A 258 -11.31 16.19 1.15
C GLY A 258 -12.29 16.23 0.01
N PRO A 259 -12.03 17.02 -1.05
CA PRO A 259 -12.95 17.15 -2.17
C PRO A 259 -13.26 15.83 -2.83
N GLY A 260 -14.53 15.61 -3.16
CA GLY A 260 -15.00 14.37 -3.78
C GLY A 260 -15.32 13.24 -2.81
N VAL A 261 -14.96 13.35 -1.53
CA VAL A 261 -15.21 12.34 -0.49
C VAL A 261 -16.45 12.73 0.34
N LYS A 262 -17.30 11.76 0.65
CA LYS A 262 -18.44 11.95 1.57
C LYS A 262 -17.91 12.18 2.98
N ALA A 263 -18.44 13.20 3.65
CA ALA A 263 -18.09 13.51 5.02
C ALA A 263 -18.73 12.54 6.01
N ASP A 264 -18.06 12.32 7.14
CA ASP A 264 -18.54 11.56 8.31
C ASP A 264 -19.05 10.15 7.96
N GLN A 265 -18.29 9.43 7.12
CA GLN A 265 -18.61 8.04 6.75
C GLN A 265 -17.68 7.07 7.45
N GLN A 266 -18.22 5.94 7.89
CA GLN A 266 -17.46 4.86 8.50
C GLN A 266 -17.75 3.53 7.82
N PHE A 267 -16.68 2.79 7.52
CA PHE A 267 -16.72 1.50 6.86
C PHE A 267 -15.87 0.49 7.64
N ALA A 268 -16.29 -0.77 7.67
CA ALA A 268 -15.59 -1.80 8.40
C ALA A 268 -14.29 -2.23 7.72
N TYR A 269 -14.25 -2.23 6.37
CA TYR A 269 -13.19 -2.89 5.61
C TYR A 269 -12.82 -2.15 4.32
N SER A 270 -11.52 -2.14 4.02
CA SER A 270 -10.94 -1.81 2.71
C SER A 270 -9.64 -2.60 2.49
N GLU A 271 -8.97 -2.37 1.39
CA GLU A 271 -7.65 -2.92 1.11
C GLU A 271 -6.68 -1.82 0.69
N GLN A 272 -5.40 -1.96 1.03
CA GLN A 272 -4.39 -0.95 0.70
C GLN A 272 -4.25 -0.75 -0.82
N ILE A 273 -4.46 -1.80 -1.58
CA ILE A 273 -4.46 -1.73 -3.06
C ILE A 273 -5.56 -0.81 -3.62
N ASP A 274 -6.55 -0.39 -2.83
CA ASP A 274 -7.60 0.53 -3.22
C ASP A 274 -7.17 2.00 -3.17
N VAL A 275 -6.08 2.31 -2.48
CA VAL A 275 -5.58 3.68 -2.30
C VAL A 275 -5.23 4.30 -3.64
N VAL A 276 -4.40 3.65 -4.45
CA VAL A 276 -3.94 4.19 -5.74
C VAL A 276 -5.09 4.43 -6.72
N PRO A 277 -5.99 3.47 -7.01
CA PRO A 277 -7.09 3.72 -7.93
C PRO A 277 -8.07 4.79 -7.42
N THR A 278 -8.28 4.89 -6.10
CA THR A 278 -9.14 5.94 -5.51
C THR A 278 -8.49 7.31 -5.63
N LEU A 279 -7.19 7.40 -5.34
CA LEU A 279 -6.41 8.63 -5.49
C LEU A 279 -6.39 9.10 -6.95
N CYS A 280 -6.05 8.21 -7.89
CA CYS A 280 -6.05 8.54 -9.32
C CYS A 280 -7.43 9.01 -9.78
N TYR A 281 -8.51 8.36 -9.33
CA TYR A 281 -9.86 8.78 -9.67
C TYR A 281 -10.20 10.18 -9.17
N LEU A 282 -9.92 10.48 -7.90
CA LEU A 282 -10.16 11.81 -7.30
C LEU A 282 -9.33 12.91 -7.97
N MET A 283 -8.12 12.59 -8.38
CA MET A 283 -7.20 13.51 -9.05
C MET A 283 -7.44 13.63 -10.56
N GLY A 284 -8.36 12.85 -11.14
CA GLY A 284 -8.53 12.76 -12.58
C GLY A 284 -7.23 12.36 -13.28
N ALA A 285 -6.45 11.47 -12.69
CA ALA A 285 -5.17 10.97 -13.20
C ALA A 285 -5.32 9.56 -13.78
N PRO A 286 -4.53 9.16 -14.78
CA PRO A 286 -4.51 7.78 -15.25
C PRO A 286 -3.98 6.86 -14.17
N LEU A 287 -4.36 5.58 -14.20
CA LEU A 287 -3.70 4.56 -13.39
C LEU A 287 -2.23 4.43 -13.83
N PRO A 288 -1.31 4.18 -12.89
CA PRO A 288 0.12 4.09 -13.21
C PRO A 288 0.46 2.86 -14.06
N ASP A 289 -0.29 1.77 -13.93
CA ASP A 289 -0.08 0.48 -14.58
C ASP A 289 -1.42 -0.19 -14.91
N ASP A 290 -1.48 -0.96 -16.00
CA ASP A 290 -2.67 -1.75 -16.39
C ASP A 290 -2.88 -2.99 -15.49
N ASN A 291 -1.92 -3.34 -14.64
CA ASN A 291 -1.99 -4.48 -13.72
C ASN A 291 -2.59 -4.13 -12.35
N VAL A 292 -3.10 -2.94 -12.17
CA VAL A 292 -3.78 -2.53 -10.94
C VAL A 292 -4.98 -3.43 -10.69
N ILE A 293 -5.03 -4.06 -9.51
CA ILE A 293 -6.11 -4.96 -9.08
C ILE A 293 -7.00 -4.35 -8.00
N GLY A 294 -6.56 -3.25 -7.38
CA GLY A 294 -7.37 -2.47 -6.46
C GLY A 294 -8.55 -1.82 -7.17
N ARG A 295 -9.55 -1.41 -6.42
CA ARG A 295 -10.73 -0.71 -6.92
C ARG A 295 -10.84 0.69 -6.35
N VAL A 296 -11.61 1.53 -7.02
CA VAL A 296 -12.04 2.81 -6.44
C VAL A 296 -12.98 2.52 -5.26
N LEU A 297 -12.76 3.18 -4.13
CA LEU A 297 -13.63 3.11 -2.94
C LEU A 297 -14.92 3.93 -3.17
N ALA A 298 -15.72 3.47 -4.11
CA ALA A 298 -16.91 4.16 -4.62
C ALA A 298 -17.93 4.52 -3.52
N GLU A 299 -18.04 3.66 -2.50
CA GLU A 299 -18.90 3.85 -1.32
C GLU A 299 -18.56 5.13 -0.54
N ALA A 300 -17.29 5.55 -0.57
CA ALA A 300 -16.81 6.75 0.11
C ALA A 300 -16.93 8.03 -0.72
N LEU A 301 -17.28 7.94 -2.01
CA LEU A 301 -17.22 9.07 -2.93
C LEU A 301 -18.60 9.73 -3.15
N VAL A 302 -18.60 11.07 -3.27
CA VAL A 302 -19.79 11.85 -3.62
C VAL A 302 -20.23 11.52 -5.05
N ASN A 303 -19.29 11.47 -5.98
CA ASN A 303 -19.52 11.13 -7.38
C ASN A 303 -18.68 9.90 -7.76
N PRO A 304 -19.14 8.68 -7.44
CA PRO A 304 -18.39 7.46 -7.76
C PRO A 304 -18.43 7.16 -9.27
N PRO A 305 -17.53 6.31 -9.78
CA PRO A 305 -17.62 5.79 -11.14
C PRO A 305 -18.92 5.00 -11.32
N ALA A 306 -19.62 5.22 -12.44
CA ALA A 306 -20.93 4.59 -12.71
C ALA A 306 -20.94 3.05 -12.65
N ASN A 307 -19.80 2.43 -12.95
CA ASN A 307 -19.62 0.96 -12.99
C ASN A 307 -18.56 0.50 -11.99
N ALA A 308 -18.46 1.14 -10.83
CA ALA A 308 -17.51 0.72 -9.80
C ALA A 308 -17.90 -0.69 -9.30
N PRO A 309 -16.98 -1.66 -9.33
CA PRO A 309 -17.27 -2.99 -8.83
C PRO A 309 -17.45 -2.96 -7.31
N GLU A 310 -18.50 -3.61 -6.82
CA GLU A 310 -18.66 -3.85 -5.40
C GLU A 310 -17.66 -4.93 -4.94
N ARG A 311 -17.15 -4.75 -3.73
CA ARG A 311 -16.28 -5.75 -3.12
C ARG A 311 -17.11 -6.91 -2.59
N GLN A 312 -16.70 -8.11 -2.96
CA GLN A 312 -17.28 -9.35 -2.42
C GLN A 312 -16.34 -9.89 -1.32
N GLY A 313 -16.85 -10.00 -0.10
CA GLY A 313 -16.09 -10.52 1.04
C GLY A 313 -14.91 -9.64 1.48
N GLN A 314 -13.92 -10.29 2.07
CA GLN A 314 -12.69 -9.68 2.58
C GLN A 314 -11.45 -10.40 2.03
N PRO A 315 -11.20 -10.35 0.72
CA PRO A 315 -10.25 -11.25 0.07
C PRO A 315 -8.82 -11.15 0.58
N MET A 316 -8.30 -9.97 0.92
CA MET A 316 -6.92 -9.87 1.46
C MET A 316 -6.81 -10.47 2.87
N LYS A 317 -7.83 -10.31 3.70
CA LYS A 317 -7.90 -10.98 5.01
C LYS A 317 -7.98 -12.50 4.86
N GLU A 318 -8.83 -12.98 3.97
CA GLU A 318 -8.98 -14.40 3.70
C GLU A 318 -7.71 -15.02 3.11
N LEU A 319 -7.03 -14.32 2.21
CA LEU A 319 -5.75 -14.75 1.67
C LEU A 319 -4.70 -14.87 2.77
N SER A 320 -4.58 -13.86 3.65
CA SER A 320 -3.64 -13.87 4.76
C SER A 320 -3.89 -15.04 5.71
N LEU A 321 -5.16 -15.32 6.05
CA LEU A 321 -5.54 -16.48 6.87
C LEU A 321 -5.19 -17.80 6.18
N THR A 322 -5.47 -17.93 4.89
CA THR A 322 -5.16 -19.14 4.11
C THR A 322 -3.65 -19.41 4.05
N LEU A 323 -2.84 -18.35 3.88
CA LEU A 323 -1.38 -18.47 3.87
C LEU A 323 -0.84 -18.88 5.24
N MET A 324 -1.38 -18.31 6.32
CA MET A 324 -1.03 -18.69 7.69
C MET A 324 -1.40 -20.16 7.99
N GLU A 325 -2.60 -20.59 7.62
CA GLU A 325 -3.03 -21.99 7.75
C GLU A 325 -2.10 -22.92 6.98
N GLY A 326 -1.71 -22.53 5.77
CA GLY A 326 -0.77 -23.26 4.92
C GLY A 326 0.62 -23.40 5.55
N ASP A 327 1.17 -22.33 6.09
CA ASP A 327 2.46 -22.35 6.77
C ASP A 327 2.46 -23.30 7.97
N VAL A 328 1.41 -23.24 8.80
CA VAL A 328 1.22 -24.17 9.94
C VAL A 328 1.10 -25.61 9.46
N ALA A 329 0.25 -25.88 8.46
CA ALA A 329 0.02 -27.23 7.95
C ALA A 329 1.29 -27.82 7.31
N LEU A 330 2.02 -27.04 6.51
CA LEU A 330 3.29 -27.46 5.90
C LEU A 330 4.37 -27.70 6.95
N THR A 331 4.48 -26.87 7.98
CA THR A 331 5.42 -27.06 9.07
C THR A 331 5.17 -28.38 9.82
N LYS A 332 3.90 -28.66 10.16
CA LYS A 332 3.52 -29.92 10.80
C LYS A 332 3.75 -31.13 9.87
N LEU A 333 3.42 -31.00 8.58
CA LEU A 333 3.60 -32.09 7.60
C LEU A 333 5.09 -32.39 7.37
N ARG A 334 5.96 -31.37 7.31
CA ARG A 334 7.41 -31.53 7.26
C ARG A 334 7.93 -32.31 8.46
N ALA A 335 7.50 -31.92 9.66
CA ALA A 335 7.90 -32.61 10.90
C ALA A 335 7.45 -34.07 10.91
N ALA A 336 6.20 -34.36 10.53
CA ALA A 336 5.69 -35.72 10.45
C ALA A 336 6.41 -36.58 9.37
N ALA A 337 6.71 -36.03 8.21
CA ALA A 337 7.44 -36.70 7.13
C ALA A 337 8.89 -37.06 7.48
N MET A 338 9.46 -36.49 8.53
CA MET A 338 10.78 -36.90 9.07
C MET A 338 10.71 -38.28 9.71
N THR A 339 9.62 -38.59 10.41
CA THR A 339 9.42 -39.84 11.13
C THR A 339 8.56 -40.85 10.38
N GLU A 340 7.69 -40.38 9.48
CA GLU A 340 6.77 -41.20 8.68
C GLU A 340 7.08 -41.06 7.19
N PRO A 341 7.94 -41.92 6.59
CA PRO A 341 8.34 -41.82 5.18
C PRO A 341 7.17 -41.87 4.18
N ALA A 342 6.05 -42.49 4.53
CA ALA A 342 4.84 -42.53 3.72
C ALA A 342 4.22 -41.16 3.44
N LEU A 343 4.51 -40.14 4.26
CA LEU A 343 4.03 -38.78 4.10
C LEU A 343 4.86 -37.92 3.12
N ARG A 344 6.07 -38.37 2.75
CA ARG A 344 6.96 -37.61 1.85
C ARG A 344 6.36 -37.30 0.48
N PRO A 345 5.63 -38.23 -0.19
CA PRO A 345 4.95 -37.90 -1.45
C PRO A 345 3.89 -36.79 -1.25
N VAL A 346 3.10 -36.88 -0.20
CA VAL A 346 2.07 -35.86 0.11
C VAL A 346 2.71 -34.51 0.38
N LEU A 347 3.81 -34.47 1.14
CA LEU A 347 4.57 -33.24 1.38
C LEU A 347 5.05 -32.63 0.07
N ALA A 348 5.68 -33.42 -0.80
CA ALA A 348 6.18 -32.95 -2.09
C ALA A 348 5.07 -32.38 -2.99
N GLU A 349 3.88 -33.00 -2.98
CA GLU A 349 2.74 -32.49 -3.74
C GLU A 349 2.20 -31.18 -3.15
N VAL A 350 2.04 -31.10 -1.83
CA VAL A 350 1.53 -29.89 -1.18
C VAL A 350 2.52 -28.74 -1.35
N GLU A 351 3.83 -28.96 -1.15
CA GLU A 351 4.87 -27.93 -1.36
C GLU A 351 4.91 -27.45 -2.82
N ARG A 352 4.74 -28.34 -3.78
CA ARG A 352 4.69 -27.95 -5.21
C ARG A 352 3.47 -27.10 -5.53
N ASP A 353 2.29 -27.46 -5.04
CA ASP A 353 1.01 -26.94 -5.49
C ASP A 353 0.47 -25.80 -4.61
N PHE A 354 0.93 -25.67 -3.37
CA PHE A 354 0.54 -24.55 -2.50
C PHE A 354 1.29 -23.27 -2.90
N TYR A 355 0.56 -22.20 -3.15
CA TYR A 355 1.09 -20.91 -3.55
C TYR A 355 1.21 -19.98 -2.34
N ASP A 356 2.31 -20.11 -1.62
CA ASP A 356 2.72 -19.24 -0.53
C ASP A 356 3.33 -17.90 -1.01
N VAL A 357 3.89 -17.12 -0.09
CA VAL A 357 4.53 -15.84 -0.38
C VAL A 357 5.81 -15.99 -1.21
N GLU A 358 6.50 -17.12 -1.14
CA GLU A 358 7.69 -17.39 -1.96
C GLU A 358 7.33 -17.55 -3.43
N LYS A 359 6.10 -17.99 -3.73
CA LYS A 359 5.56 -18.12 -5.08
C LYS A 359 4.72 -16.91 -5.52
N MET A 360 4.81 -15.79 -4.84
CA MET A 360 4.03 -14.59 -5.11
C MET A 360 4.08 -14.14 -6.58
N LEU A 361 5.23 -14.27 -7.25
CA LEU A 361 5.38 -13.93 -8.68
C LEU A 361 4.43 -14.72 -9.60
N HIS A 362 3.98 -15.88 -9.15
CA HIS A 362 3.08 -16.75 -9.92
C HIS A 362 1.60 -16.55 -9.58
N TRP A 363 1.26 -15.71 -8.60
CA TRP A 363 -0.13 -15.50 -8.18
C TRP A 363 -1.03 -14.96 -9.31
N ARG A 364 -0.46 -14.17 -10.22
CA ARG A 364 -1.20 -13.59 -11.36
C ARG A 364 -1.85 -14.63 -12.28
N GLN A 365 -1.34 -15.86 -12.34
CA GLN A 365 -1.92 -16.91 -13.17
C GLN A 365 -3.35 -17.27 -12.77
N PHE A 366 -3.75 -16.99 -11.52
CA PHE A 366 -5.10 -17.24 -11.03
C PHE A 366 -6.10 -16.18 -11.51
N GLY A 367 -5.63 -15.02 -11.97
CA GLY A 367 -6.45 -13.91 -12.46
C GLY A 367 -7.19 -13.14 -11.37
N THR A 368 -7.61 -13.79 -10.26
CA THR A 368 -8.24 -13.13 -9.10
C THR A 368 -7.70 -13.69 -7.79
N VAL A 369 -7.71 -12.87 -6.75
CA VAL A 369 -7.31 -13.28 -5.39
C VAL A 369 -8.18 -14.43 -4.88
N GLN A 370 -9.49 -14.40 -5.17
CA GLN A 370 -10.41 -15.46 -4.77
C GLN A 370 -10.01 -16.83 -5.35
N LYS A 371 -9.65 -16.89 -6.63
CA LYS A 371 -9.20 -18.15 -7.24
C LYS A 371 -7.90 -18.68 -6.63
N LEU A 372 -6.98 -17.81 -6.22
CA LEU A 372 -5.79 -18.20 -5.50
C LEU A 372 -6.14 -18.78 -4.12
N ILE A 373 -7.04 -18.14 -3.38
CA ILE A 373 -7.55 -18.65 -2.10
C ILE A 373 -8.18 -20.03 -2.27
N ASP A 374 -9.08 -20.18 -3.22
CA ASP A 374 -9.78 -21.43 -3.49
C ASP A 374 -8.81 -22.56 -3.84
N HIS A 375 -7.82 -22.26 -4.72
CA HIS A 375 -6.78 -23.22 -5.07
C HIS A 375 -5.97 -23.67 -3.84
N ASN A 376 -5.47 -22.72 -3.05
CA ASN A 376 -4.69 -23.04 -1.85
C ASN A 376 -5.50 -23.86 -0.84
N ARG A 377 -6.76 -23.53 -0.64
CA ARG A 377 -7.67 -24.31 0.23
C ARG A 377 -7.86 -25.76 -0.27
N GLU A 378 -7.99 -25.96 -1.60
CA GLU A 378 -8.05 -27.32 -2.17
C GLU A 378 -6.74 -28.10 -1.96
N VAL A 379 -5.59 -27.45 -2.13
CA VAL A 379 -4.29 -28.07 -1.85
C VAL A 379 -4.18 -28.50 -0.39
N LEU A 380 -4.59 -27.66 0.53
CA LEU A 380 -4.53 -27.96 1.98
C LEU A 380 -5.44 -29.13 2.38
N LYS A 381 -6.49 -29.45 1.64
CA LYS A 381 -7.32 -30.64 1.91
C LYS A 381 -6.54 -31.96 1.76
N ARG A 382 -5.43 -31.97 1.02
CA ARG A 382 -4.55 -33.15 0.85
C ARG A 382 -3.74 -33.46 2.12
N VAL A 383 -3.53 -32.49 3.00
CA VAL A 383 -2.85 -32.71 4.27
C VAL A 383 -3.76 -33.57 5.18
N PRO A 384 -3.27 -34.70 5.74
CA PRO A 384 -4.07 -35.55 6.61
C PRO A 384 -4.67 -34.76 7.79
N GLN A 385 -5.92 -35.08 8.13
CA GLN A 385 -6.60 -34.39 9.25
C GLN A 385 -5.86 -34.51 10.59
N SER A 386 -5.17 -35.63 10.83
CA SER A 386 -4.35 -35.84 12.03
C SER A 386 -3.14 -34.92 12.14
N ILE A 387 -2.78 -34.25 11.04
CA ILE A 387 -1.62 -33.35 10.95
C ILE A 387 -2.05 -31.88 10.91
N ARG A 388 -3.22 -31.55 10.35
CA ARG A 388 -3.75 -30.19 10.31
C ARG A 388 -4.04 -29.62 11.73
#